data_0956c20e007e686fdb7fd2cb5b6ea84c
#
_entry.id   0956c20e007e686fdb7fd2cb5b6ea84c
#
_cell.length_a   1.000
_cell.length_b   1.000
_cell.length_c   1.000
_cell.angle_alpha   90.00
_cell.angle_beta   90.00
_cell.angle_gamma   90.00
#
_symmetry.space_group_name_H-M   'P 1'
#
loop_
_entity.id
_entity.type
_entity.pdbx_description
1 polymer ?
#
loop_
_entity_poly.entity_id
_entity_poly.type
_entity_poly.pdbx_seq_one_letter_code
_entity_poly.pdbx_strand_id
1 'polypeptide(L)'
;MSDHEARTLSRRECLEWLAAAAATPLLLQACPRALAAESGPVKAALLIALRNESAILSEHPETIISRTKKGVAAFSPFCTHRRNKLEVARDGSISCPVHDSTFDLSGNPTGGPATRALPWFLTAVDEEGNVSVDVSKTVKQGEWAALPSWAKK
;
A
#
# COMPACT_ATOMS: atom_id res chain seq x y z
N MET A 1 -49.96 -4.13 14.27
CA MET A 1 -49.89 -3.77 12.86
C MET A 1 -49.96 -2.25 12.82
N SER A 2 -48.83 -1.58 12.75
CA SER A 2 -48.72 -0.11 12.66
C SER A 2 -47.72 0.18 11.56
N ASP A 3 -48.27 0.63 10.43
CA ASP A 3 -47.55 1.02 9.24
C ASP A 3 -46.74 2.29 9.50
N HIS A 4 -45.41 2.21 9.48
CA HIS A 4 -44.53 3.37 9.39
C HIS A 4 -44.36 3.73 7.90
N GLU A 5 -45.27 4.60 7.44
CA GLU A 5 -45.16 5.23 6.13
C GLU A 5 -43.96 6.18 6.11
N ALA A 6 -42.94 5.83 5.33
CA ALA A 6 -41.76 6.67 5.06
C ALA A 6 -42.19 7.87 4.21
N ARG A 7 -42.38 9.03 4.87
CA ARG A 7 -42.74 10.29 4.23
C ARG A 7 -41.55 10.83 3.45
N THR A 8 -41.57 10.70 2.14
CA THR A 8 -40.61 11.32 1.24
C THR A 8 -40.83 12.81 1.16
N LEU A 9 -39.88 13.59 1.69
CA LEU A 9 -39.91 15.06 1.59
C LEU A 9 -39.76 15.52 0.14
N SER A 10 -40.65 16.42 -0.30
CA SER A 10 -40.59 17.01 -1.62
C SER A 10 -39.44 18.02 -1.76
N ARG A 11 -38.97 18.25 -2.99
CA ARG A 11 -37.89 19.24 -3.26
C ARG A 11 -38.23 20.66 -2.76
N ARG A 12 -39.48 20.98 -2.62
CA ARG A 12 -39.96 22.29 -2.15
C ARG A 12 -39.80 22.41 -0.62
N GLU A 13 -40.05 21.34 0.12
CA GLU A 13 -39.87 21.32 1.58
C GLU A 13 -38.39 21.39 1.98
N CYS A 14 -37.48 20.84 1.16
CA CYS A 14 -36.02 20.98 1.38
C CYS A 14 -35.55 22.43 1.20
N LEU A 15 -36.19 23.23 0.33
CA LEU A 15 -35.78 24.63 0.10
C LEU A 15 -36.26 25.58 1.18
N GLU A 16 -37.37 25.28 1.84
CA GLU A 16 -37.90 26.11 2.94
C GLU A 16 -37.10 25.94 4.24
N TRP A 17 -36.46 24.78 4.45
CA TRP A 17 -35.52 24.53 5.58
C TRP A 17 -34.19 25.25 5.43
N LEU A 18 -33.78 25.60 4.21
CA LEU A 18 -32.52 26.32 3.94
C LEU A 18 -32.65 27.85 4.17
N ALA A 19 -33.89 28.38 4.24
CA ALA A 19 -34.10 29.82 4.43
C ALA A 19 -34.14 30.27 5.91
N ALA A 20 -34.22 29.36 6.87
CA ALA A 20 -34.34 29.68 8.30
C ALA A 20 -33.01 29.62 9.09
N ALA A 21 -31.87 29.34 8.44
CA ALA A 21 -30.55 29.20 9.08
C ALA A 21 -29.62 30.39 8.85
N ALA A 22 -30.16 31.61 8.79
CA ALA A 22 -29.35 32.85 8.65
C ALA A 22 -29.13 33.54 10.00
N ALA A 23 -28.53 32.87 10.99
CA ALA A 23 -27.93 33.53 12.15
C ALA A 23 -27.16 32.53 13.04
N THR A 24 -25.98 32.06 12.64
CA THR A 24 -24.87 31.75 13.57
C THR A 24 -23.58 31.51 12.76
N PRO A 25 -22.61 32.42 12.77
CA PRO A 25 -21.35 32.25 12.07
C PRO A 25 -20.29 31.52 12.92
N LEU A 26 -20.66 30.51 13.74
CA LEU A 26 -19.69 29.84 14.62
C LEU A 26 -19.67 28.30 14.57
N LEU A 27 -20.31 27.67 13.61
CA LEU A 27 -20.32 26.19 13.50
C LEU A 27 -19.72 25.65 12.19
N LEU A 28 -18.91 26.47 11.49
CA LEU A 28 -18.26 26.05 10.23
C LEU A 28 -16.85 25.48 10.46
N GLN A 29 -16.51 24.99 11.66
CA GLN A 29 -15.19 24.40 11.94
C GLN A 29 -15.22 22.94 12.38
N ALA A 30 -16.35 22.28 12.26
CA ALA A 30 -16.45 20.85 12.48
C ALA A 30 -16.93 20.13 11.22
N CYS A 31 -16.32 20.40 10.06
CA CYS A 31 -16.21 19.36 9.08
C CYS A 31 -15.30 18.28 9.72
N PRO A 32 -15.77 17.06 9.96
CA PRO A 32 -14.85 15.98 10.25
C PRO A 32 -13.93 15.97 9.03
N ARG A 33 -12.66 16.32 9.26
CA ARG A 33 -11.58 16.17 8.30
C ARG A 33 -11.75 14.76 7.76
N ALA A 34 -12.31 14.68 6.54
CA ALA A 34 -12.42 13.41 5.85
C ALA A 34 -11.07 12.74 6.06
N LEU A 35 -11.08 11.52 6.57
CA LEU A 35 -9.89 10.70 6.73
C LEU A 35 -9.21 10.64 5.36
N ALA A 36 -8.42 11.68 5.08
CA ALA A 36 -7.44 11.63 4.03
C ALA A 36 -6.57 10.45 4.46
N ALA A 37 -6.69 9.35 3.76
CA ALA A 37 -5.78 8.23 3.92
C ALA A 37 -4.39 8.86 3.93
N GLU A 38 -3.67 8.73 5.05
CA GLU A 38 -2.36 9.34 5.22
C GLU A 38 -1.47 8.79 4.12
N SER A 39 -1.31 9.58 3.04
CA SER A 39 -0.48 9.24 1.88
C SER A 39 0.97 9.53 2.22
N GLY A 40 1.49 8.86 3.23
CA GLY A 40 2.85 8.99 3.71
C GLY A 40 3.54 7.63 3.85
N PRO A 41 4.85 7.61 4.08
CA PRO A 41 5.57 6.37 4.30
C PRO A 41 5.04 5.69 5.58
N VAL A 42 4.66 4.43 5.44
CA VAL A 42 4.19 3.58 6.56
C VAL A 42 5.30 2.62 6.92
N LYS A 43 5.54 2.42 8.22
CA LYS A 43 6.49 1.41 8.70
C LYS A 43 5.98 0.02 8.32
N ALA A 44 6.71 -0.66 7.45
CA ALA A 44 6.32 -1.92 6.86
C ALA A 44 7.01 -3.14 7.51
N ALA A 45 8.26 -3.00 7.93
CA ALA A 45 9.02 -4.10 8.51
C ALA A 45 10.22 -3.60 9.34
N LEU A 46 10.83 -4.53 10.07
CA LEU A 46 12.17 -4.35 10.63
C LEU A 46 13.17 -5.10 9.74
N LEU A 47 14.28 -4.45 9.41
CA LEU A 47 15.33 -5.03 8.58
C LEU A 47 15.89 -6.36 9.16
N ILE A 48 15.89 -6.50 10.48
CA ILE A 48 16.33 -7.72 11.16
C ILE A 48 15.42 -8.93 10.87
N ALA A 49 14.13 -8.69 10.56
CA ALA A 49 13.20 -9.74 10.18
C ALA A 49 13.44 -10.25 8.74
N LEU A 50 14.12 -9.46 7.92
CA LEU A 50 14.48 -9.80 6.54
C LEU A 50 15.82 -10.52 6.51
N ARG A 51 15.83 -11.77 6.06
CA ARG A 51 17.08 -12.47 5.74
C ARG A 51 17.79 -11.79 4.59
N ASN A 52 19.12 -11.96 4.50
CA ASN A 52 19.86 -11.53 3.32
C ASN A 52 19.41 -12.37 2.10
N GLU A 53 19.30 -11.72 0.94
CA GLU A 53 18.85 -12.35 -0.31
C GLU A 53 17.50 -13.07 -0.15
N SER A 54 16.51 -12.36 0.40
CA SER A 54 15.14 -12.89 0.60
C SER A 54 14.06 -11.83 0.43
N ALA A 55 12.82 -12.28 0.32
CA ALA A 55 11.65 -11.41 0.34
C ALA A 55 10.64 -11.86 1.40
N ILE A 56 9.80 -10.95 1.85
CA ILE A 56 8.65 -11.20 2.71
C ILE A 56 7.42 -10.45 2.20
N LEU A 57 6.25 -10.93 2.53
CA LEU A 57 4.98 -10.20 2.33
C LEU A 57 4.68 -9.42 3.62
N SER A 58 4.55 -8.09 3.49
CA SER A 58 4.06 -7.21 4.54
C SER A 58 2.56 -7.03 4.41
N GLU A 59 1.84 -7.02 5.52
CA GLU A 59 0.39 -6.81 5.53
C GLU A 59 0.01 -5.33 5.60
N HIS A 60 0.86 -4.49 6.22
CA HIS A 60 0.58 -3.06 6.41
C HIS A 60 1.83 -2.21 6.18
N PRO A 61 1.97 -1.53 5.03
CA PRO A 61 1.12 -1.63 3.83
C PRO A 61 1.32 -2.99 3.14
N GLU A 62 0.29 -3.43 2.41
CA GLU A 62 0.37 -4.70 1.68
C GLU A 62 1.37 -4.59 0.53
N THR A 63 2.57 -5.12 0.73
CA THR A 63 3.70 -5.03 -0.21
C THR A 63 4.61 -6.25 -0.07
N ILE A 64 5.35 -6.57 -1.12
CA ILE A 64 6.48 -7.50 -1.03
C ILE A 64 7.73 -6.67 -0.75
N ILE A 65 8.41 -6.96 0.34
CA ILE A 65 9.67 -6.31 0.72
C ILE A 65 10.80 -7.30 0.45
N SER A 66 11.75 -6.88 -0.38
CA SER A 66 12.92 -7.66 -0.75
C SER A 66 14.19 -7.02 -0.20
N ARG A 67 15.07 -7.85 0.35
CA ARG A 67 16.42 -7.46 0.79
C ARG A 67 17.46 -8.21 -0.01
N THR A 68 18.37 -7.45 -0.63
CA THR A 68 19.53 -7.97 -1.36
C THR A 68 20.80 -7.23 -0.92
N LYS A 69 21.95 -7.63 -1.45
CA LYS A 69 23.21 -6.88 -1.28
C LYS A 69 23.14 -5.45 -1.81
N LYS A 70 22.23 -5.16 -2.74
CA LYS A 70 22.03 -3.81 -3.31
C LYS A 70 21.28 -2.89 -2.35
N GLY A 71 20.48 -3.44 -1.42
CA GLY A 71 19.64 -2.70 -0.51
C GLY A 71 18.29 -3.37 -0.27
N VAL A 72 17.32 -2.57 0.12
CA VAL A 72 15.92 -2.97 0.31
C VAL A 72 15.04 -2.31 -0.74
N ALA A 73 14.08 -3.05 -1.27
CA ALA A 73 13.06 -2.52 -2.16
C ALA A 73 11.69 -3.08 -1.80
N ALA A 74 10.63 -2.33 -2.08
CA ALA A 74 9.26 -2.80 -1.93
C ALA A 74 8.55 -2.82 -3.28
N PHE A 75 7.77 -3.86 -3.51
CA PHE A 75 7.05 -4.08 -4.77
C PHE A 75 5.56 -4.25 -4.54
N SER A 76 4.79 -4.03 -5.60
CA SER A 76 3.37 -4.40 -5.62
C SER A 76 3.19 -5.90 -5.37
N PRO A 77 2.28 -6.30 -4.47
CA PRO A 77 1.99 -7.70 -4.20
C PRO A 77 1.08 -8.33 -5.27
N PHE A 78 0.85 -7.64 -6.37
CA PHE A 78 -0.06 -8.08 -7.44
C PHE A 78 0.69 -8.46 -8.71
N CYS A 79 0.44 -9.68 -9.18
CA CYS A 79 1.01 -10.23 -10.41
C CYS A 79 0.70 -9.34 -11.63
N THR A 80 1.72 -9.06 -12.45
CA THR A 80 1.59 -8.21 -13.65
C THR A 80 0.88 -8.89 -14.82
N HIS A 81 0.59 -10.21 -14.73
CA HIS A 81 -0.24 -10.89 -15.71
C HIS A 81 -1.73 -10.51 -15.58
N ARG A 82 -2.37 -10.79 -14.44
CA ARG A 82 -3.81 -10.56 -14.19
C ARG A 82 -4.14 -10.02 -12.81
N ARG A 83 -3.20 -9.35 -12.14
CA ARG A 83 -3.39 -8.70 -10.83
C ARG A 83 -3.84 -9.64 -9.69
N ASN A 84 -3.61 -10.95 -9.82
CA ASN A 84 -3.80 -11.86 -8.70
C ASN A 84 -2.74 -11.59 -7.63
N LYS A 85 -3.07 -11.81 -6.36
CA LYS A 85 -2.16 -11.66 -5.25
C LYS A 85 -1.04 -12.70 -5.37
N LEU A 86 0.19 -12.23 -5.15
CA LEU A 86 1.40 -13.06 -5.13
C LEU A 86 1.58 -13.69 -3.75
N GLU A 87 2.26 -14.81 -3.73
CA GLU A 87 2.73 -15.48 -2.52
C GLU A 87 4.24 -15.36 -2.42
N VAL A 88 4.71 -15.24 -1.19
CA VAL A 88 6.14 -15.26 -0.87
C VAL A 88 6.39 -16.44 0.05
N ALA A 89 7.15 -17.41 -0.42
CA ALA A 89 7.49 -18.59 0.34
C ALA A 89 8.58 -18.30 1.40
N ARG A 90 8.79 -19.21 2.34
CA ARG A 90 9.78 -19.05 3.42
C ARG A 90 11.22 -18.91 2.94
N ASP A 91 11.52 -19.41 1.76
CA ASP A 91 12.82 -19.27 1.09
C ASP A 91 12.98 -17.93 0.36
N GLY A 92 11.92 -17.09 0.36
CA GLY A 92 11.90 -15.79 -0.32
C GLY A 92 11.50 -15.85 -1.78
N SER A 93 11.13 -17.02 -2.31
CA SER A 93 10.63 -17.13 -3.69
C SER A 93 9.25 -16.44 -3.83
N ILE A 94 9.07 -15.73 -4.95
CA ILE A 94 7.86 -14.94 -5.23
C ILE A 94 7.14 -15.61 -6.39
N SER A 95 5.90 -16.03 -6.16
CA SER A 95 5.10 -16.74 -7.16
C SER A 95 3.64 -16.33 -7.18
N CYS A 96 3.00 -16.56 -8.33
CA CYS A 96 1.56 -16.37 -8.50
C CYS A 96 0.85 -17.73 -8.49
N PRO A 97 -0.03 -18.00 -7.51
CA PRO A 97 -0.66 -19.32 -7.37
C PRO A 97 -1.70 -19.65 -8.46
N VAL A 98 -2.03 -18.67 -9.32
CA VAL A 98 -3.12 -18.85 -10.32
C VAL A 98 -2.59 -19.31 -11.67
N HIS A 99 -1.44 -18.78 -12.12
CA HIS A 99 -0.88 -19.11 -13.44
C HIS A 99 0.66 -19.29 -13.38
N ASP A 100 1.20 -19.62 -12.24
CA ASP A 100 2.61 -19.99 -12.02
C ASP A 100 3.65 -18.96 -12.52
N SER A 101 3.27 -17.67 -12.57
CA SER A 101 4.27 -16.62 -12.81
C SER A 101 5.20 -16.51 -11.61
N THR A 102 6.51 -16.51 -11.86
CA THR A 102 7.54 -16.37 -10.83
C THR A 102 8.33 -15.09 -11.04
N PHE A 103 8.86 -14.53 -9.94
CA PHE A 103 9.62 -13.29 -9.95
C PHE A 103 10.89 -13.44 -9.12
N ASP A 104 11.94 -12.72 -9.54
CA ASP A 104 13.19 -12.62 -8.79
C ASP A 104 13.08 -11.60 -7.63
N LEU A 105 14.13 -11.49 -6.82
CA LEU A 105 14.23 -10.54 -5.71
C LEU A 105 14.32 -9.06 -6.16
N SER A 106 14.37 -8.79 -7.46
CA SER A 106 14.24 -7.46 -8.04
C SER A 106 12.85 -7.24 -8.68
N GLY A 107 11.93 -8.19 -8.50
CA GLY A 107 10.58 -8.11 -9.05
C GLY A 107 10.51 -8.37 -10.57
N ASN A 108 11.59 -8.87 -11.22
CA ASN A 108 11.53 -9.26 -12.63
C ASN A 108 10.85 -10.61 -12.80
N PRO A 109 10.03 -10.80 -13.83
CA PRO A 109 9.46 -12.10 -14.12
C PRO A 109 10.58 -13.08 -14.56
N THR A 110 10.56 -14.28 -13.97
CA THR A 110 11.50 -15.37 -14.26
C THR A 110 10.83 -16.58 -14.88
N GLY A 111 9.50 -16.65 -14.85
CA GLY A 111 8.72 -17.74 -15.44
C GLY A 111 7.23 -17.43 -15.47
N GLY A 112 6.49 -18.25 -16.19
CA GLY A 112 5.03 -18.11 -16.35
C GLY A 112 4.64 -17.00 -17.34
N PRO A 113 3.35 -16.61 -17.38
CA PRO A 113 2.82 -15.68 -18.38
C PRO A 113 3.04 -14.20 -18.07
N ALA A 114 3.58 -13.81 -16.91
CA ALA A 114 3.92 -12.42 -16.61
C ALA A 114 5.14 -12.00 -17.45
N THR A 115 5.03 -10.86 -18.14
CA THR A 115 6.10 -10.34 -19.02
C THR A 115 6.68 -9.00 -18.54
N ARG A 116 6.14 -8.43 -17.46
CA ARG A 116 6.56 -7.12 -16.93
C ARG A 116 6.98 -7.27 -15.48
N ALA A 117 7.99 -6.48 -15.08
CA ALA A 117 8.42 -6.39 -13.70
C ALA A 117 7.30 -5.85 -12.78
N LEU A 118 7.38 -6.18 -11.50
CA LEU A 118 6.50 -5.65 -10.48
C LEU A 118 6.77 -4.14 -10.31
N PRO A 119 5.71 -3.31 -10.13
CA PRO A 119 5.89 -1.91 -9.79
C PRO A 119 6.60 -1.74 -8.45
N TRP A 120 7.59 -0.85 -8.40
CA TRP A 120 8.35 -0.52 -7.21
C TRP A 120 7.75 0.67 -6.48
N PHE A 121 7.79 0.65 -5.15
CA PHE A 121 7.33 1.73 -4.29
C PHE A 121 8.52 2.44 -3.63
N LEU A 122 8.33 3.73 -3.32
CA LEU A 122 9.32 4.49 -2.57
C LEU A 122 9.55 3.82 -1.22
N THR A 123 10.80 3.41 -0.99
CA THR A 123 11.22 2.67 0.20
C THR A 123 12.36 3.42 0.88
N ALA A 124 12.34 3.50 2.20
CA ALA A 124 13.43 4.04 3.00
C ALA A 124 13.75 3.10 4.16
N VAL A 125 15.01 3.10 4.58
CA VAL A 125 15.50 2.36 5.75
C VAL A 125 16.25 3.35 6.64
N ASP A 126 15.88 3.44 7.92
CA ASP A 126 16.58 4.28 8.89
C ASP A 126 17.78 3.56 9.53
N GLU A 127 18.57 4.27 10.34
CA GLU A 127 19.74 3.70 11.02
C GLU A 127 19.36 2.65 12.09
N GLU A 128 18.12 2.66 12.58
CA GLU A 128 17.56 1.67 13.49
C GLU A 128 17.11 0.39 12.76
N GLY A 129 17.06 0.44 11.41
CA GLY A 129 16.64 -0.68 10.56
C GLY A 129 15.12 -0.78 10.38
N ASN A 130 14.38 0.30 10.63
CA ASN A 130 12.97 0.33 10.24
C ASN A 130 12.85 0.54 8.74
N VAL A 131 12.08 -0.31 8.08
CA VAL A 131 11.75 -0.19 6.66
C VAL A 131 10.40 0.51 6.55
N SER A 132 10.37 1.64 5.89
CA SER A 132 9.15 2.39 5.59
C SER A 132 8.88 2.42 4.09
N VAL A 133 7.61 2.29 3.70
CA VAL A 133 7.16 2.22 2.31
C VAL A 133 6.05 3.22 2.07
N ASP A 134 6.18 4.02 1.02
CA ASP A 134 5.12 4.90 0.52
C ASP A 134 4.51 4.30 -0.75
N VAL A 135 3.40 3.59 -0.60
CA VAL A 135 2.71 2.91 -1.71
C VAL A 135 2.01 3.89 -2.68
N SER A 136 1.88 5.16 -2.30
CA SER A 136 1.35 6.20 -3.17
C SER A 136 2.36 6.67 -4.21
N LYS A 137 3.65 6.37 -4.00
CA LYS A 137 4.76 6.79 -4.87
C LYS A 137 5.45 5.59 -5.50
N THR A 138 5.30 5.46 -6.81
CA THR A 138 6.08 4.51 -7.59
C THR A 138 7.44 5.10 -7.97
N VAL A 139 8.48 4.27 -7.93
CA VAL A 139 9.84 4.62 -8.29
C VAL A 139 10.32 3.74 -9.45
N LYS A 140 11.46 4.11 -10.05
CA LYS A 140 12.06 3.29 -11.11
C LYS A 140 12.64 2.01 -10.51
N GLN A 141 12.57 0.94 -11.28
CA GLN A 141 13.24 -0.30 -10.94
C GLN A 141 14.75 -0.06 -10.81
N GLY A 142 15.33 -0.55 -9.71
CA GLY A 142 16.74 -0.33 -9.39
C GLY A 142 16.98 0.78 -8.36
N GLU A 143 15.97 1.51 -7.93
CA GLU A 143 16.05 2.49 -6.83
C GLU A 143 15.93 1.78 -5.48
N TRP A 144 17.03 1.17 -5.03
CA TRP A 144 17.14 0.48 -3.76
C TRP A 144 17.32 1.45 -2.60
N ALA A 145 16.58 1.26 -1.51
CA ALA A 145 16.87 1.92 -0.25
C ALA A 145 18.20 1.40 0.32
N ALA A 146 19.08 2.30 0.69
CA ALA A 146 20.40 1.95 1.20
C ALA A 146 20.29 1.20 2.54
N LEU A 147 21.14 0.18 2.72
CA LEU A 147 21.26 -0.49 4.01
C LEU A 147 22.01 0.40 4.99
N PRO A 148 21.63 0.43 6.29
CA PRO A 148 22.39 1.08 7.33
C PRO A 148 23.78 0.45 7.48
N SER A 149 24.71 1.19 8.07
CA SER A 149 26.13 0.82 8.12
C SER A 149 26.38 -0.57 8.74
N TRP A 150 25.64 -0.92 9.79
CA TRP A 150 25.75 -2.19 10.49
C TRP A 150 25.21 -3.39 9.71
N ALA A 151 24.35 -3.18 8.70
CA ALA A 151 23.71 -4.22 7.90
C ALA A 151 24.42 -4.53 6.57
N LYS A 152 25.52 -3.84 6.27
CA LYS A 152 26.28 -3.98 5.01
C LYS A 152 27.33 -5.10 5.01
N LYS A 153 27.27 -6.02 5.99
CA LYS A 153 28.20 -7.15 6.10
C LYS A 153 27.78 -8.35 5.27
#